data_c79b68c55428cfb79b6ce4db95877331
#
_entry.id   c79b68c55428cfb79b6ce4db95877331
#
_cell.length_a   1.000
_cell.length_b   1.000
_cell.length_c   1.000
_cell.angle_alpha   90.00
_cell.angle_beta   90.00
_cell.angle_gamma   90.00
#
_symmetry.space_group_name_H-M   'P 1'
#
loop_
_entity.id
_entity.type
_entity.pdbx_description
1 polymer ?
#
loop_
_entity_poly.entity_id
_entity_poly.type
_entity_poly.pdbx_seq_one_letter_code
_entity_poly.pdbx_strand_id
1 'polypeptide(L)'
;AQQLLADCAMALGGQPLRCVVNNASQFEPDTAATAQAQGLQAHWQTNTATPLLLGNGLLAWAQQHPSPAPGWFSVLHILDQKVHNLNPDYFSYTVSKLALERSVALQAQALAPWVRVCGISPGLMFLSGPQTQDNFDRASRVNLLQAPIDPAQVAASAVFVAETAALNGCTLPVDNGQHLVPLGRDVMFAIETTLHGAGAQEPPL
;
A
#
# COMPACT_ATOMS: atom_id res chain seq x y z
N ALA A 1 8.72 -16.31 -9.02
CA ALA A 1 8.84 -16.02 -7.58
C ALA A 1 10.01 -16.81 -6.95
N GLN A 2 10.05 -18.13 -7.04
CA GLN A 2 11.08 -18.96 -6.39
C GLN A 2 12.50 -18.56 -6.78
N GLN A 3 12.79 -18.41 -8.09
CA GLN A 3 14.12 -18.00 -8.54
C GLN A 3 14.52 -16.63 -7.99
N LEU A 4 13.61 -15.66 -7.99
CA LEU A 4 13.88 -14.33 -7.42
C LEU A 4 14.22 -14.40 -5.93
N LEU A 5 13.51 -15.21 -5.16
CA LEU A 5 13.79 -15.37 -3.73
C LEU A 5 15.14 -16.07 -3.47
N ALA A 6 15.51 -17.03 -4.30
CA ALA A 6 16.83 -17.67 -4.24
C ALA A 6 17.95 -16.66 -4.56
N ASP A 7 17.77 -15.84 -5.60
CA ASP A 7 18.71 -14.79 -5.97
C ASP A 7 18.86 -13.74 -4.84
N CYS A 8 17.74 -13.33 -4.24
CA CYS A 8 17.74 -12.44 -3.07
C CYS A 8 18.48 -13.07 -1.88
N ALA A 9 18.23 -14.34 -1.57
CA ALA A 9 18.91 -15.03 -0.49
C ALA A 9 20.43 -15.12 -0.71
N MET A 10 20.88 -15.36 -1.94
CA MET A 10 22.30 -15.31 -2.28
C MET A 10 22.88 -13.90 -2.08
N ALA A 11 22.14 -12.85 -2.49
CA ALA A 11 22.58 -11.46 -2.36
C ALA A 11 22.68 -11.00 -0.90
N LEU A 12 21.96 -11.65 0.03
CA LEU A 12 22.02 -11.35 1.47
C LEU A 12 23.31 -11.83 2.15
N GLY A 13 24.23 -12.50 1.44
CA GLY A 13 25.56 -12.82 1.94
C GLY A 13 25.55 -13.71 3.20
N GLY A 14 24.61 -14.66 3.30
CA GLY A 14 24.49 -15.56 4.44
C GLY A 14 23.50 -15.09 5.52
N GLN A 15 22.95 -13.89 5.40
CA GLN A 15 21.82 -13.47 6.23
C GLN A 15 20.54 -14.19 5.78
N PRO A 16 19.64 -14.56 6.71
CA PRO A 16 18.42 -15.26 6.34
C PRO A 16 17.45 -14.37 5.57
N LEU A 17 16.90 -14.86 4.46
CA LEU A 17 15.73 -14.25 3.83
C LEU A 17 14.52 -14.47 4.76
N ARG A 18 14.08 -13.41 5.42
CA ARG A 18 13.05 -13.48 6.47
C ARG A 18 11.75 -12.76 6.08
N CYS A 19 11.87 -11.67 5.33
CA CYS A 19 10.73 -10.81 5.01
C CYS A 19 10.73 -10.43 3.53
N VAL A 20 9.54 -10.44 2.94
CA VAL A 20 9.29 -9.88 1.60
C VAL A 20 8.41 -8.66 1.75
N VAL A 21 8.91 -7.49 1.34
CA VAL A 21 8.15 -6.25 1.30
C VAL A 21 7.73 -5.95 -0.13
N ASN A 22 6.45 -6.06 -0.43
CA ASN A 22 5.85 -5.76 -1.73
C ASN A 22 5.56 -4.25 -1.81
N ASN A 23 6.54 -3.48 -2.29
CA ASN A 23 6.48 -2.02 -2.41
C ASN A 23 6.28 -1.52 -3.85
N ALA A 24 6.67 -2.30 -4.86
CA ALA A 24 6.48 -1.91 -6.25
C ALA A 24 4.99 -1.71 -6.57
N SER A 25 4.68 -0.64 -7.31
CA SER A 25 3.31 -0.26 -7.64
C SER A 25 3.22 0.41 -9.01
N GLN A 26 2.17 0.07 -9.76
CA GLN A 26 1.71 0.82 -10.92
C GLN A 26 0.68 1.84 -10.43
N PHE A 27 0.77 3.10 -10.89
CA PHE A 27 -0.12 4.19 -10.51
C PHE A 27 -0.35 5.10 -11.71
N GLU A 28 -1.43 4.86 -12.45
CA GLU A 28 -1.80 5.62 -13.66
C GLU A 28 -3.22 6.18 -13.53
N PRO A 29 -3.47 7.39 -14.03
CA PRO A 29 -4.77 8.05 -13.88
C PRO A 29 -5.81 7.44 -14.81
N ASP A 30 -6.95 7.07 -14.26
CA ASP A 30 -8.18 6.71 -14.97
C ASP A 30 -9.40 6.88 -14.06
N THR A 31 -10.58 6.66 -14.64
CA THR A 31 -11.86 6.62 -13.93
C THR A 31 -12.63 5.37 -14.34
N ALA A 32 -13.72 5.03 -13.67
CA ALA A 32 -14.59 3.92 -14.07
C ALA A 32 -15.11 4.05 -15.51
N ALA A 33 -15.27 5.29 -16.00
CA ALA A 33 -15.73 5.55 -17.37
C ALA A 33 -14.62 5.47 -18.42
N THR A 34 -13.36 5.63 -18.04
CA THR A 34 -12.21 5.68 -18.97
C THR A 34 -11.27 4.48 -18.85
N ALA A 35 -11.46 3.64 -17.84
CA ALA A 35 -10.64 2.45 -17.61
C ALA A 35 -10.62 1.51 -18.82
N GLN A 36 -9.44 1.06 -19.21
CA GLN A 36 -9.22 0.14 -20.31
C GLN A 36 -8.72 -1.21 -19.79
N ALA A 37 -9.02 -2.27 -20.52
CA ALA A 37 -8.62 -3.63 -20.15
C ALA A 37 -7.11 -3.76 -19.93
N GLN A 38 -6.30 -3.10 -20.76
CA GLN A 38 -4.84 -3.10 -20.63
C GLN A 38 -4.38 -2.43 -19.31
N GLY A 39 -4.96 -1.28 -18.94
CA GLY A 39 -4.66 -0.57 -17.70
C GLY A 39 -5.04 -1.40 -16.47
N LEU A 40 -6.26 -1.96 -16.45
CA LEU A 40 -6.72 -2.87 -15.40
C LEU A 40 -5.79 -4.07 -15.24
N GLN A 41 -5.38 -4.70 -16.37
CA GLN A 41 -4.47 -5.84 -16.34
C GLN A 41 -3.09 -5.46 -15.80
N ALA A 42 -2.53 -4.33 -16.21
CA ALA A 42 -1.21 -3.86 -15.75
C ALA A 42 -1.22 -3.59 -14.23
N HIS A 43 -2.23 -2.88 -13.72
CA HIS A 43 -2.39 -2.66 -12.28
C HIS A 43 -2.60 -3.97 -11.52
N TRP A 44 -3.44 -4.88 -12.04
CA TRP A 44 -3.65 -6.19 -11.42
C TRP A 44 -2.36 -6.99 -11.31
N GLN A 45 -1.59 -7.09 -12.38
CA GLN A 45 -0.34 -7.85 -12.41
C GLN A 45 0.68 -7.30 -11.41
N THR A 46 0.89 -5.98 -11.42
CA THR A 46 1.91 -5.35 -10.59
C THR A 46 1.48 -5.25 -9.13
N ASN A 47 0.26 -4.74 -8.89
CA ASN A 47 -0.17 -4.36 -7.54
C ASN A 47 -0.81 -5.51 -6.76
N THR A 48 -1.28 -6.57 -7.44
CA THR A 48 -2.04 -7.66 -6.79
C THR A 48 -1.41 -9.03 -7.05
N ALA A 49 -1.37 -9.48 -8.30
CA ALA A 49 -0.95 -10.86 -8.61
C ALA A 49 0.50 -11.14 -8.21
N THR A 50 1.44 -10.25 -8.55
CA THR A 50 2.84 -10.41 -8.20
C THR A 50 3.07 -10.46 -6.69
N PRO A 51 2.55 -9.54 -5.85
CA PRO A 51 2.60 -9.65 -4.40
C PRO A 51 2.09 -10.97 -3.83
N LEU A 52 0.94 -11.46 -4.33
CA LEU A 52 0.37 -12.73 -3.88
C LEU A 52 1.28 -13.92 -4.24
N LEU A 53 1.83 -13.94 -5.46
CA LEU A 53 2.74 -14.98 -5.92
C LEU A 53 4.08 -14.96 -5.18
N LEU A 54 4.58 -13.80 -4.77
CA LEU A 54 5.77 -13.69 -3.93
C LEU A 54 5.52 -14.26 -2.54
N GLY A 55 4.33 -14.05 -1.98
CA GLY A 55 3.92 -14.70 -0.73
C GLY A 55 3.92 -16.22 -0.82
N ASN A 56 3.37 -16.77 -1.91
CA ASN A 56 3.41 -18.22 -2.17
C ASN A 56 4.86 -18.72 -2.33
N GLY A 57 5.72 -17.95 -2.99
CA GLY A 57 7.13 -18.26 -3.11
C GLY A 57 7.83 -18.29 -1.74
N LEU A 58 7.52 -17.33 -0.86
CA LEU A 58 8.08 -17.29 0.49
C LEU A 58 7.58 -18.47 1.35
N LEU A 59 6.34 -18.94 1.17
CA LEU A 59 5.86 -20.16 1.82
C LEU A 59 6.70 -21.38 1.42
N ALA A 60 6.91 -21.57 0.12
CA ALA A 60 7.73 -22.67 -0.37
C ALA A 60 9.18 -22.58 0.13
N TRP A 61 9.73 -21.38 0.26
CA TRP A 61 11.02 -21.11 0.88
C TRP A 61 11.02 -21.49 2.36
N ALA A 62 10.05 -21.01 3.13
CA ALA A 62 9.92 -21.22 4.56
C ALA A 62 9.81 -22.72 4.93
N GLN A 63 9.14 -23.52 4.10
CA GLN A 63 9.01 -24.96 4.30
C GLN A 63 10.32 -25.74 4.10
N GLN A 64 11.30 -25.15 3.42
CA GLN A 64 12.59 -25.78 3.12
C GLN A 64 13.74 -25.24 3.99
N HIS A 65 13.50 -24.19 4.78
CA HIS A 65 14.52 -23.53 5.56
C HIS A 65 14.13 -23.49 7.05
N PRO A 66 15.09 -23.73 7.95
CA PRO A 66 14.80 -23.73 9.38
C PRO A 66 14.34 -22.35 9.85
N SER A 67 13.36 -22.34 10.73
CA SER A 67 12.89 -21.14 11.40
C SER A 67 12.89 -21.35 12.93
N PRO A 68 13.25 -20.32 13.72
CA PRO A 68 13.34 -20.45 15.17
C PRO A 68 11.95 -20.51 15.84
N ALA A 69 10.89 -20.08 15.16
CA ALA A 69 9.54 -20.06 15.69
C ALA A 69 8.47 -20.01 14.58
N PRO A 70 7.22 -20.39 14.87
CA PRO A 70 6.09 -20.16 13.97
C PRO A 70 5.96 -18.66 13.60
N GLY A 71 5.63 -18.38 12.34
CA GLY A 71 5.51 -17.00 11.86
C GLY A 71 6.82 -16.20 11.80
N TRP A 72 7.95 -16.87 11.80
CA TRP A 72 9.26 -16.23 11.61
C TRP A 72 9.36 -15.48 10.29
N PHE A 73 8.86 -16.07 9.22
CA PHE A 73 8.79 -15.45 7.92
C PHE A 73 7.59 -14.52 7.80
N SER A 74 7.73 -13.43 7.07
CA SER A 74 6.65 -12.46 6.91
C SER A 74 6.59 -11.85 5.51
N VAL A 75 5.37 -11.53 5.08
CA VAL A 75 5.07 -10.74 3.89
C VAL A 75 4.42 -9.44 4.34
N LEU A 76 4.93 -8.31 3.84
CA LEU A 76 4.33 -7.01 4.02
C LEU A 76 3.88 -6.47 2.66
N HIS A 77 2.60 -6.13 2.56
CA HIS A 77 2.04 -5.44 1.40
C HIS A 77 1.96 -3.94 1.68
N ILE A 78 2.65 -3.13 0.87
CA ILE A 78 2.47 -1.68 0.91
C ILE A 78 1.25 -1.33 0.09
N LEU A 79 0.22 -0.90 0.80
CA LEU A 79 -1.09 -0.53 0.28
C LEU A 79 -1.17 0.99 0.02
N ASP A 80 -2.30 1.57 0.36
CA ASP A 80 -2.59 3.00 0.28
C ASP A 80 -3.72 3.32 1.25
N GLN A 81 -3.76 4.52 1.83
CA GLN A 81 -4.88 4.98 2.65
C GLN A 81 -6.21 4.93 1.88
N LYS A 82 -6.14 5.00 0.55
CA LYS A 82 -7.28 4.96 -0.36
C LYS A 82 -8.13 3.69 -0.24
N VAL A 83 -7.56 2.59 0.27
CA VAL A 83 -8.34 1.36 0.56
C VAL A 83 -9.34 1.55 1.70
N HIS A 84 -9.17 2.57 2.52
CA HIS A 84 -10.08 2.93 3.63
C HIS A 84 -10.93 4.18 3.33
N ASN A 85 -10.53 5.01 2.36
CA ASN A 85 -11.15 6.29 2.02
C ASN A 85 -11.30 6.42 0.50
N LEU A 86 -12.38 5.87 -0.03
CA LEU A 86 -12.62 5.75 -1.47
C LEU A 86 -12.97 7.09 -2.12
N ASN A 87 -12.43 7.30 -3.30
CA ASN A 87 -12.84 8.33 -4.25
C ASN A 87 -12.72 7.78 -5.69
N PRO A 88 -13.38 8.39 -6.70
CA PRO A 88 -13.47 7.82 -8.04
C PRO A 88 -12.20 7.92 -8.90
N ASP A 89 -11.20 8.70 -8.47
CA ASP A 89 -9.99 8.90 -9.25
C ASP A 89 -9.03 7.72 -9.09
N TYR A 90 -8.19 7.47 -10.11
CA TYR A 90 -7.26 6.34 -10.16
C TYR A 90 -7.98 5.00 -9.96
N PHE A 91 -9.03 4.76 -10.75
CA PHE A 91 -9.94 3.63 -10.56
C PHE A 91 -9.23 2.28 -10.64
N SER A 92 -8.48 2.00 -11.71
CA SER A 92 -7.78 0.72 -11.87
C SER A 92 -6.75 0.46 -10.77
N TYR A 93 -6.02 1.50 -10.37
CA TYR A 93 -5.13 1.46 -9.22
C TYR A 93 -5.87 1.09 -7.94
N THR A 94 -6.93 1.84 -7.62
CA THR A 94 -7.71 1.64 -6.40
C THR A 94 -8.29 0.23 -6.32
N VAL A 95 -8.87 -0.27 -7.42
CA VAL A 95 -9.38 -1.66 -7.50
C VAL A 95 -8.28 -2.67 -7.20
N SER A 96 -7.08 -2.49 -7.75
CA SER A 96 -5.96 -3.40 -7.51
C SER A 96 -5.49 -3.38 -6.05
N LYS A 97 -5.42 -2.19 -5.42
CA LYS A 97 -5.04 -2.06 -4.01
C LYS A 97 -6.12 -2.58 -3.05
N LEU A 98 -7.40 -2.41 -3.37
CA LEU A 98 -8.51 -3.02 -2.63
C LEU A 98 -8.44 -4.54 -2.66
N ALA A 99 -8.17 -5.12 -3.83
CA ALA A 99 -8.03 -6.57 -3.97
C ALA A 99 -6.84 -7.09 -3.13
N LEU A 100 -5.70 -6.40 -3.16
CA LEU A 100 -4.54 -6.77 -2.35
C LEU A 100 -4.84 -6.62 -0.85
N GLU A 101 -5.51 -5.55 -0.42
CA GLU A 101 -5.88 -5.33 0.99
C GLU A 101 -6.78 -6.47 1.50
N ARG A 102 -7.84 -6.81 0.77
CA ARG A 102 -8.74 -7.93 1.15
C ARG A 102 -8.04 -9.28 1.14
N SER A 103 -6.99 -9.43 0.36
CA SER A 103 -6.18 -10.64 0.32
C SER A 103 -5.25 -10.80 1.53
N VAL A 104 -4.96 -9.75 2.30
CA VAL A 104 -4.08 -9.81 3.49
C VAL A 104 -4.54 -10.89 4.47
N ALA A 105 -5.80 -10.84 4.89
CA ALA A 105 -6.36 -11.80 5.84
C ALA A 105 -6.47 -13.21 5.23
N LEU A 106 -6.88 -13.32 3.96
CA LEU A 106 -6.97 -14.61 3.26
C LEU A 106 -5.59 -15.28 3.14
N GLN A 107 -4.58 -14.52 2.75
CA GLN A 107 -3.23 -15.03 2.60
C GLN A 107 -2.62 -15.36 3.96
N ALA A 108 -2.88 -14.57 5.00
CA ALA A 108 -2.46 -14.87 6.37
C ALA A 108 -3.02 -16.21 6.87
N GLN A 109 -4.30 -16.51 6.56
CA GLN A 109 -4.91 -17.81 6.89
C GLN A 109 -4.27 -18.96 6.11
N ALA A 110 -4.01 -18.75 4.81
CA ALA A 110 -3.51 -19.79 3.92
C ALA A 110 -2.03 -20.12 4.15
N LEU A 111 -1.21 -19.16 4.57
CA LEU A 111 0.24 -19.32 4.72
C LEU A 111 0.68 -19.67 6.16
N ALA A 112 -0.23 -19.57 7.13
CA ALA A 112 0.05 -20.00 8.50
C ALA A 112 0.31 -21.53 8.59
N PRO A 113 1.12 -22.00 9.55
CA PRO A 113 1.87 -21.24 10.57
C PRO A 113 3.24 -20.75 10.10
N TRP A 114 3.59 -20.90 8.83
CA TRP A 114 4.93 -20.66 8.28
C TRP A 114 5.22 -19.17 8.06
N VAL A 115 4.26 -18.46 7.47
CA VAL A 115 4.43 -17.08 7.02
C VAL A 115 3.30 -16.23 7.57
N ARG A 116 3.64 -15.09 8.16
CA ARG A 116 2.70 -14.03 8.53
C ARG A 116 2.50 -13.08 7.34
N VAL A 117 1.31 -12.53 7.21
CA VAL A 117 0.99 -11.55 6.17
C VAL A 117 0.32 -10.34 6.80
N CYS A 118 0.88 -9.15 6.55
CA CYS A 118 0.30 -7.90 7.00
C CYS A 118 0.32 -6.86 5.88
N GLY A 119 -0.55 -5.86 5.99
CA GLY A 119 -0.58 -4.68 5.15
C GLY A 119 -0.13 -3.44 5.92
N ILE A 120 0.45 -2.48 5.19
CA ILE A 120 0.67 -1.11 5.66
C ILE A 120 0.01 -0.21 4.64
N SER A 121 -0.85 0.71 5.07
CA SER A 121 -1.50 1.69 4.20
C SER A 121 -1.01 3.10 4.53
N PRO A 122 0.02 3.57 3.80
CA PRO A 122 0.53 4.92 3.95
C PRO A 122 -0.46 5.96 3.40
N GLY A 123 -0.37 7.18 3.91
CA GLY A 123 -0.94 8.35 3.26
C GLY A 123 0.01 8.99 2.24
N LEU A 124 -0.28 10.22 1.82
CA LEU A 124 0.51 10.97 0.84
C LEU A 124 1.88 11.34 1.41
N MET A 125 2.95 10.69 0.91
CA MET A 125 4.33 10.91 1.35
C MET A 125 5.21 11.59 0.32
N PHE A 126 4.93 11.39 -0.96
CA PHE A 126 5.77 11.85 -2.06
C PHE A 126 4.92 12.51 -3.14
N LEU A 127 5.53 13.45 -3.83
CA LEU A 127 4.98 14.03 -5.04
C LEU A 127 4.80 12.92 -6.09
N SER A 128 3.66 12.87 -6.74
CA SER A 128 3.32 11.81 -7.70
C SER A 128 2.59 12.34 -8.94
N GLY A 129 2.79 11.67 -10.07
CA GLY A 129 2.12 11.98 -11.33
C GLY A 129 2.30 13.44 -11.76
N PRO A 130 1.22 14.13 -12.18
CA PRO A 130 1.26 15.52 -12.63
C PRO A 130 1.27 16.56 -11.49
N GLN A 131 1.35 16.13 -10.23
CA GLN A 131 1.28 17.01 -9.06
C GLN A 131 2.44 18.01 -9.02
N THR A 132 2.16 19.27 -8.77
CA THR A 132 3.18 20.31 -8.54
C THR A 132 3.63 20.30 -7.08
N GLN A 133 4.82 20.87 -6.79
CA GLN A 133 5.33 20.96 -5.42
C GLN A 133 4.38 21.76 -4.52
N ASP A 134 3.84 22.90 -4.99
CA ASP A 134 2.88 23.69 -4.23
C ASP A 134 1.58 22.93 -3.92
N ASN A 135 1.06 22.16 -4.88
CA ASN A 135 -0.08 21.27 -4.63
C ASN A 135 0.28 20.21 -3.59
N PHE A 136 1.45 19.55 -3.71
CA PHE A 136 1.91 18.56 -2.75
C PHE A 136 2.06 19.12 -1.34
N ASP A 137 2.66 20.30 -1.18
CA ASP A 137 2.88 20.95 0.12
C ASP A 137 1.56 21.22 0.86
N ARG A 138 0.49 21.51 0.13
CA ARG A 138 -0.86 21.67 0.68
C ARG A 138 -1.56 20.31 0.88
N ALA A 139 -1.54 19.44 -0.12
CA ALA A 139 -2.20 18.15 -0.08
C ALA A 139 -1.66 17.25 1.03
N SER A 140 -0.34 17.29 1.29
CA SER A 140 0.31 16.51 2.34
C SER A 140 -0.15 16.86 3.76
N ARG A 141 -0.85 17.97 3.93
CA ARG A 141 -1.44 18.43 5.20
C ARG A 141 -2.94 18.16 5.31
N VAL A 142 -3.55 17.57 4.30
CA VAL A 142 -4.97 17.17 4.33
C VAL A 142 -5.10 15.82 5.04
N ASN A 143 -4.86 15.87 6.33
CA ASN A 143 -5.00 14.77 7.28
C ASN A 143 -5.31 15.35 8.67
N LEU A 144 -5.73 14.54 9.62
CA LEU A 144 -6.15 15.02 10.93
C LEU A 144 -5.04 15.71 11.73
N LEU A 145 -3.78 15.34 11.51
CA LEU A 145 -2.64 15.97 12.20
C LEU A 145 -2.13 17.23 11.49
N GLN A 146 -2.67 17.55 10.29
CA GLN A 146 -2.30 18.72 9.47
C GLN A 146 -0.79 18.82 9.21
N ALA A 147 -0.12 17.69 9.09
CA ALA A 147 1.32 17.59 8.93
C ALA A 147 1.69 16.62 7.81
N PRO A 148 2.78 16.86 7.07
CA PRO A 148 3.32 15.87 6.13
C PRO A 148 3.65 14.57 6.84
N ILE A 149 3.53 13.46 6.13
CA ILE A 149 3.92 12.15 6.62
C ILE A 149 5.41 11.94 6.32
N ASP A 150 6.18 11.65 7.35
CA ASP A 150 7.60 11.29 7.19
C ASP A 150 7.72 9.83 6.70
N PRO A 151 8.31 9.59 5.51
CA PRO A 151 8.54 8.24 5.01
C PRO A 151 9.34 7.35 5.98
N ALA A 152 10.20 7.93 6.81
CA ALA A 152 10.94 7.18 7.82
C ALA A 152 10.02 6.55 8.88
N GLN A 153 8.90 7.18 9.22
CA GLN A 153 7.91 6.61 10.15
C GLN A 153 7.16 5.43 9.52
N VAL A 154 6.88 5.48 8.22
CA VAL A 154 6.29 4.35 7.49
C VAL A 154 7.28 3.19 7.43
N ALA A 155 8.55 3.45 7.16
CA ALA A 155 9.61 2.44 7.18
C ALA A 155 9.78 1.82 8.59
N ALA A 156 9.77 2.63 9.64
CA ALA A 156 9.83 2.14 11.03
C ALA A 156 8.61 1.27 11.38
N SER A 157 7.43 1.63 10.88
CA SER A 157 6.22 0.80 11.04
C SER A 157 6.34 -0.53 10.31
N ALA A 158 6.97 -0.56 9.14
CA ALA A 158 7.25 -1.81 8.41
C ALA A 158 8.19 -2.74 9.20
N VAL A 159 9.24 -2.20 9.80
CA VAL A 159 10.16 -2.93 10.68
C VAL A 159 9.40 -3.46 11.90
N PHE A 160 8.61 -2.62 12.56
CA PHE A 160 7.79 -3.02 13.71
C PHE A 160 6.87 -4.19 13.39
N VAL A 161 6.14 -4.13 12.26
CA VAL A 161 5.25 -5.21 11.82
C VAL A 161 6.04 -6.49 11.48
N ALA A 162 7.19 -6.37 10.80
CA ALA A 162 8.04 -7.50 10.45
C ALA A 162 8.60 -8.21 11.69
N GLU A 163 8.92 -7.47 12.76
CA GLU A 163 9.53 -8.02 13.98
C GLU A 163 8.52 -8.47 15.03
N THR A 164 7.28 -8.00 14.97
CA THR A 164 6.24 -8.34 15.96
C THR A 164 5.52 -9.63 15.58
N ALA A 165 5.93 -10.76 16.15
CA ALA A 165 5.46 -12.10 15.79
C ALA A 165 3.94 -12.31 15.96
N ALA A 166 3.28 -11.55 16.85
CA ALA A 166 1.84 -11.66 17.08
C ALA A 166 0.97 -10.94 16.03
N LEU A 167 1.57 -10.12 15.15
CA LEU A 167 0.84 -9.43 14.09
C LEU A 167 0.70 -10.34 12.87
N ASN A 168 -0.54 -10.69 12.51
CA ASN A 168 -0.86 -11.49 11.34
C ASN A 168 -2.28 -11.16 10.85
N GLY A 169 -2.46 -11.00 9.54
CA GLY A 169 -3.77 -10.79 8.92
C GLY A 169 -4.36 -9.40 9.11
N CYS A 170 -3.58 -8.41 9.50
CA CYS A 170 -4.03 -7.03 9.75
C CYS A 170 -3.39 -6.04 8.79
N THR A 171 -4.08 -4.92 8.56
CA THR A 171 -3.57 -3.75 7.85
C THR A 171 -3.41 -2.59 8.82
N LEU A 172 -2.23 -1.96 8.84
CA LEU A 172 -1.88 -0.82 9.69
C LEU A 172 -1.91 0.48 8.87
N PRO A 173 -2.85 1.41 9.11
CA PRO A 173 -2.79 2.74 8.53
C PRO A 173 -1.64 3.55 9.16
N VAL A 174 -0.82 4.19 8.30
CA VAL A 174 0.29 5.08 8.71
C VAL A 174 0.18 6.34 7.88
N ASP A 175 -0.80 7.19 8.19
CA ASP A 175 -1.29 8.24 7.31
C ASP A 175 -1.73 9.53 8.02
N ASN A 176 -1.33 9.75 9.26
CA ASN A 176 -1.74 10.90 10.08
C ASN A 176 -3.28 11.07 10.17
N GLY A 177 -4.04 9.98 9.98
CA GLY A 177 -5.49 10.03 9.94
C GLY A 177 -6.06 10.56 8.61
N GLN A 178 -5.30 10.51 7.51
CA GLN A 178 -5.77 10.95 6.20
C GLN A 178 -7.00 10.16 5.75
N HIS A 179 -7.05 8.86 6.02
CA HIS A 179 -8.20 8.01 5.67
C HIS A 179 -9.52 8.39 6.37
N LEU A 180 -9.47 9.22 7.42
CA LEU A 180 -10.65 9.71 8.14
C LEU A 180 -11.15 11.06 7.62
N VAL A 181 -10.46 11.66 6.66
CA VAL A 181 -10.86 12.93 6.02
C VAL A 181 -11.62 12.59 4.74
N PRO A 182 -12.95 12.68 4.69
CA PRO A 182 -13.73 12.32 3.52
C PRO A 182 -13.48 13.30 2.38
N LEU A 183 -13.06 12.77 1.22
CA LEU A 183 -12.84 13.55 0.00
C LEU A 183 -13.60 12.91 -1.15
N GLY A 184 -14.35 13.74 -1.92
CA GLY A 184 -15.04 13.30 -3.12
C GLY A 184 -14.14 13.05 -4.33
N ARG A 185 -12.89 13.48 -4.25
CA ARG A 185 -11.85 13.37 -5.27
C ARG A 185 -10.53 12.97 -4.64
N ASP A 186 -9.55 12.54 -5.42
CA ASP A 186 -8.18 12.39 -4.93
C ASP A 186 -7.68 13.72 -4.35
N VAL A 187 -6.89 13.64 -3.28
CA VAL A 187 -6.44 14.84 -2.54
C VAL A 187 -5.75 15.86 -3.43
N MET A 188 -5.02 15.41 -4.45
CA MET A 188 -4.39 16.27 -5.46
C MET A 188 -5.42 17.15 -6.17
N PHE A 189 -6.55 16.58 -6.60
CA PHE A 189 -7.61 17.29 -7.32
C PHE A 189 -8.54 18.05 -6.38
N ALA A 190 -8.76 17.57 -5.15
CA ALA A 190 -9.59 18.25 -4.15
C ALA A 190 -9.01 19.62 -3.76
N ILE A 191 -7.69 19.73 -3.63
CA ILE A 191 -6.99 20.99 -3.35
C ILE A 191 -7.13 21.99 -4.50
N GLU A 192 -7.07 21.54 -5.76
CA GLU A 192 -7.24 22.43 -6.92
C GLU A 192 -8.65 22.99 -7.03
N THR A 193 -9.66 22.18 -6.74
CA THR A 193 -11.08 22.60 -6.80
C THR A 193 -11.37 23.70 -5.77
N THR A 194 -10.75 23.65 -4.60
CA THR A 194 -10.93 24.69 -3.56
C THR A 194 -10.39 26.05 -4.01
N LEU A 195 -9.35 26.09 -4.85
CA LEU A 195 -8.78 27.35 -5.37
C LEU A 195 -9.65 28.00 -6.46
N HIS A 196 -10.36 27.20 -7.25
CA HIS A 196 -11.22 27.70 -8.33
C HIS A 196 -12.65 28.01 -7.83
N GLY A 197 -13.03 27.44 -6.68
CA GLY A 197 -14.36 27.60 -6.07
C GLY A 197 -14.49 28.73 -5.05
N ALA A 198 -13.40 29.37 -4.65
CA ALA A 198 -13.45 30.50 -3.70
C ALA A 198 -14.05 31.79 -4.28
N GLY A 199 -14.62 31.77 -5.50
CA GLY A 199 -15.33 32.86 -6.15
C GLY A 199 -16.86 32.68 -6.25
N ALA A 200 -17.48 31.67 -5.67
CA ALA A 200 -18.91 31.41 -5.77
C ALA A 200 -19.55 31.12 -4.40
N GLN A 201 -20.15 32.18 -3.84
CA GLN A 201 -21.28 32.25 -2.91
C GLN A 201 -21.38 31.22 -1.77
N GLU A 202 -21.26 31.73 -0.55
CA GLU A 202 -21.86 31.14 0.66
C GLU A 202 -23.38 30.92 0.44
N PRO A 203 -23.96 29.78 0.82
CA PRO A 203 -25.39 29.63 0.94
C PRO A 203 -25.88 30.45 2.14
N PRO A 204 -27.05 31.09 2.07
CA PRO A 204 -27.63 31.76 3.21
C PRO A 204 -28.03 30.76 4.30
N LEU A 205 -27.89 31.17 5.56
CA LEU A 205 -28.26 30.48 6.79
C LEU A 205 -29.69 29.94 6.76
#